data_315f2d657419ef4184fe959b7676c5e3
#
_entry.id   315f2d657419ef4184fe959b7676c5e3
#
_cell.length_a   1.000
_cell.length_b   1.000
_cell.length_c   1.000
_cell.angle_alpha   90.00
_cell.angle_beta   90.00
_cell.angle_gamma   90.00
#
_symmetry.space_group_name_H-M   'P 1'
#
loop_
_entity.id
_entity.type
_entity.pdbx_description
1 polymer ?
#
loop_
_entity_poly.entity_id
_entity_poly.type
_entity_poly.pdbx_seq_one_letter_code
_entity_poly.pdbx_strand_id
1 'polypeptide(L)'
;MSETAGVGMLVAVALLLIGTGLPAWLVLIGVALLFATGGVVAGVFALPLLTAMPARLLGLLEQDILQALPLYVLMGALLNHLPLAETLFRAGNRALARTGAGPALTGLGLGVLLAPMNGAVGASVAMLSRTVQPRLDACGMPPERSAALVCVASTMGVVVPPSLVLILLGDAMMRAHTEATNLTHESVRIINTQDVFVGALVPAAILFALCALVAWGTNRRPSVAVSGMSASTSPSLRDWFTAGLTVLFIGTLLSGVTLGYLYAVEAAAFGAVALFVYGVATRALTMNVLSDVLRDTMAVTGALFALLVAATMFTLVVRAFGTDRWAAAALVRLGMGEAGSLLVVMAIMAACALVLDAFEMIFVVIPLAIPPLLTLVHDATWVAVLTLLILQASFLTPPFGYAVLMVRNSVRSGLPLSRLARALLPYLVMQFLVLALVLAWPALIWQRNPSSLAANGAAPDAAGAMSDDEARRMLERALPAPPGDDPGRDGKE
;
A
#
# COMPACT_ATOMS: atom_id res chain seq x y z
N MET A 1 -7.91 16.63 29.76
CA MET A 1 -8.84 17.26 28.80
C MET A 1 -8.21 17.52 27.42
N SER A 2 -6.90 17.83 27.35
CA SER A 2 -6.22 18.03 26.05
C SER A 2 -6.09 16.72 25.25
N GLU A 3 -5.79 15.60 25.88
CA GLU A 3 -5.57 14.30 25.25
C GLU A 3 -6.84 13.74 24.59
N THR A 4 -8.02 14.01 25.15
CA THR A 4 -9.31 13.59 24.58
C THR A 4 -9.71 14.42 23.37
N ALA A 5 -9.13 15.61 23.17
CA ALA A 5 -9.39 16.45 22.01
C ALA A 5 -8.89 15.79 20.71
N GLY A 6 -7.75 15.08 20.74
CA GLY A 6 -7.28 14.35 19.57
C GLY A 6 -8.16 13.15 19.19
N VAL A 7 -8.73 12.46 20.18
CA VAL A 7 -9.76 11.44 19.90
C VAL A 7 -11.00 12.09 19.30
N GLY A 8 -11.40 13.27 19.79
CA GLY A 8 -12.47 14.07 19.20
C GLY A 8 -12.21 14.45 17.74
N MET A 9 -10.95 14.75 17.39
CA MET A 9 -10.56 15.01 15.99
C MET A 9 -10.79 13.79 15.09
N LEU A 10 -10.39 12.59 15.55
CA LEU A 10 -10.59 11.34 14.79
C LEU A 10 -12.08 11.04 14.58
N VAL A 11 -12.87 11.19 15.64
CA VAL A 11 -14.33 11.02 15.56
C VAL A 11 -14.96 12.07 14.63
N ALA A 12 -14.53 13.33 14.72
CA ALA A 12 -15.03 14.40 13.85
C ALA A 12 -14.74 14.12 12.37
N VAL A 13 -13.51 13.66 12.05
CA VAL A 13 -13.15 13.24 10.69
C VAL A 13 -14.06 12.12 10.20
N ALA A 14 -14.21 11.05 11.00
CA ALA A 14 -15.04 9.91 10.62
C ALA A 14 -16.50 10.33 10.36
N LEU A 15 -17.09 11.13 11.26
CA LEU A 15 -18.46 11.63 11.11
C LEU A 15 -18.63 12.55 9.90
N LEU A 16 -17.66 13.44 9.64
CA LEU A 16 -17.72 14.34 8.49
C LEU A 16 -17.55 13.59 7.17
N LEU A 17 -16.64 12.60 7.10
CA LEU A 17 -16.47 11.78 5.90
C LEU A 17 -17.74 11.00 5.57
N ILE A 18 -18.37 10.37 6.56
CA ILE A 18 -19.61 9.60 6.36
C ILE A 18 -20.78 10.53 6.04
N GLY A 19 -20.87 11.67 6.74
CA GLY A 19 -22.04 12.56 6.65
C GLY A 19 -22.05 13.47 5.44
N THR A 20 -20.89 13.94 4.98
CA THR A 20 -20.78 14.96 3.92
C THR A 20 -20.39 14.40 2.56
N GLY A 21 -19.66 13.26 2.52
CA GLY A 21 -19.08 12.74 1.29
C GLY A 21 -18.02 13.65 0.65
N LEU A 22 -17.50 14.62 1.40
CA LEU A 22 -16.41 15.49 0.94
C LEU A 22 -15.11 14.70 0.78
N PRO A 23 -14.20 15.14 -0.11
CA PRO A 23 -12.89 14.53 -0.22
C PRO A 23 -12.14 14.54 1.11
N ALA A 24 -11.49 13.42 1.45
CA ALA A 24 -10.83 13.24 2.75
C ALA A 24 -9.78 14.31 3.05
N TRP A 25 -9.00 14.73 2.06
CA TRP A 25 -7.99 15.77 2.24
C TRP A 25 -8.60 17.10 2.72
N LEU A 26 -9.81 17.44 2.23
CA LEU A 26 -10.50 18.66 2.65
C LEU A 26 -11.00 18.56 4.09
N VAL A 27 -11.59 17.42 4.46
CA VAL A 27 -12.07 17.15 5.83
C VAL A 27 -10.91 17.16 6.82
N LEU A 28 -9.81 16.51 6.49
CA LEU A 28 -8.60 16.45 7.35
C LEU A 28 -8.02 17.84 7.59
N ILE A 29 -7.84 18.66 6.53
CA ILE A 29 -7.35 20.04 6.67
C ILE A 29 -8.34 20.88 7.49
N GLY A 30 -9.63 20.80 7.19
CA GLY A 30 -10.67 21.57 7.90
C GLY A 30 -10.70 21.27 9.39
N VAL A 31 -10.71 19.98 9.77
CA VAL A 31 -10.67 19.56 11.17
C VAL A 31 -9.36 19.95 11.82
N ALA A 32 -8.21 19.73 11.14
CA ALA A 32 -6.91 20.12 11.68
C ALA A 32 -6.82 21.61 11.98
N LEU A 33 -7.27 22.48 11.06
CA LEU A 33 -7.28 23.94 11.26
C LEU A 33 -8.21 24.37 12.40
N LEU A 34 -9.39 23.78 12.48
CA LEU A 34 -10.37 24.10 13.52
C LEU A 34 -9.84 23.73 14.91
N PHE A 35 -9.28 22.55 15.07
CA PHE A 35 -8.71 22.11 16.34
C PHE A 35 -7.36 22.80 16.64
N ALA A 36 -6.55 23.13 15.62
CA ALA A 36 -5.33 23.88 15.80
C ALA A 36 -5.59 25.29 16.34
N THR A 37 -6.53 26.00 15.75
CA THR A 37 -6.94 27.34 16.21
C THR A 37 -7.53 27.27 17.62
N GLY A 38 -8.39 26.29 17.88
CA GLY A 38 -8.93 26.04 19.23
C GLY A 38 -7.86 25.74 20.26
N GLY A 39 -6.87 24.91 19.92
CA GLY A 39 -5.76 24.56 20.81
C GLY A 39 -4.83 25.73 21.13
N VAL A 40 -4.55 26.61 20.18
CA VAL A 40 -3.78 27.84 20.41
C VAL A 40 -4.56 28.80 21.31
N VAL A 41 -5.85 29.03 21.02
CA VAL A 41 -6.72 29.90 21.83
C VAL A 41 -6.86 29.37 23.26
N ALA A 42 -6.97 28.06 23.43
CA ALA A 42 -7.03 27.41 24.74
C ALA A 42 -5.65 27.31 25.45
N GLY A 43 -4.56 27.75 24.82
CA GLY A 43 -3.20 27.72 25.40
C GLY A 43 -2.63 26.30 25.56
N VAL A 44 -3.16 25.31 24.84
CA VAL A 44 -2.69 23.91 24.93
C VAL A 44 -1.31 23.75 24.28
N PHE A 45 -1.05 24.48 23.20
CA PHE A 45 0.25 24.51 22.54
C PHE A 45 0.52 25.89 21.91
N ALA A 46 1.81 26.20 21.74
CA ALA A 46 2.26 27.49 21.25
C ALA A 46 2.19 27.58 19.71
N LEU A 47 1.98 28.76 19.19
CA LEU A 47 1.94 29.08 17.75
C LEU A 47 3.15 28.57 16.95
N PRO A 48 4.41 28.58 17.50
CA PRO A 48 5.57 28.04 16.80
C PRO A 48 5.46 26.60 16.34
N LEU A 49 4.62 25.78 16.97
CA LEU A 49 4.35 24.41 16.52
C LEU A 49 3.71 24.37 15.12
N LEU A 50 2.82 25.35 14.84
CA LEU A 50 2.17 25.46 13.53
C LEU A 50 3.12 26.04 12.48
N THR A 51 4.06 26.90 12.88
CA THR A 51 5.08 27.45 11.96
C THR A 51 6.15 26.44 11.55
N ALA A 52 6.24 25.26 12.21
CA ALA A 52 7.06 24.13 11.80
C ALA A 52 6.49 23.37 10.57
N MET A 53 5.26 23.70 10.15
CA MET A 53 4.57 23.02 9.07
C MET A 53 5.29 23.06 7.72
N PRO A 54 5.79 24.24 7.25
CA PRO A 54 6.52 24.30 5.97
C PRO A 54 7.76 23.41 5.94
N ALA A 55 8.52 23.36 7.03
CA ALA A 55 9.71 22.52 7.13
C ALA A 55 9.34 21.02 7.05
N ARG A 56 8.24 20.61 7.68
CA ARG A 56 7.74 19.23 7.61
C ARG A 56 7.24 18.86 6.22
N LEU A 57 6.58 19.80 5.53
CA LEU A 57 6.13 19.59 4.15
C LEU A 57 7.31 19.48 3.19
N LEU A 58 8.35 20.32 3.35
CA LEU A 58 9.58 20.22 2.55
C LEU A 58 10.26 18.88 2.77
N GLY A 59 10.49 18.46 4.02
CA GLY A 59 11.10 17.18 4.32
C GLY A 59 10.27 15.98 3.87
N LEU A 60 8.95 16.14 3.72
CA LEU A 60 8.10 15.14 3.12
C LEU A 60 8.31 15.05 1.61
N LEU A 61 8.35 16.20 0.90
CA LEU A 61 8.54 16.25 -0.55
C LEU A 61 9.93 15.80 -1.01
N GLU A 62 10.93 15.88 -0.14
CA GLU A 62 12.31 15.42 -0.40
C GLU A 62 12.45 13.88 -0.34
N GLN A 63 11.39 13.16 0.04
CA GLN A 63 11.47 11.69 0.17
C GLN A 63 11.41 11.00 -1.19
N ASP A 64 12.39 10.14 -1.45
CA ASP A 64 12.51 9.39 -2.71
C ASP A 64 11.26 8.55 -3.04
N ILE A 65 10.61 7.98 -2.03
CA ILE A 65 9.40 7.18 -2.20
C ILE A 65 8.25 8.00 -2.81
N LEU A 66 8.16 9.29 -2.50
CA LEU A 66 7.13 10.15 -3.08
C LEU A 66 7.34 10.43 -4.57
N GLN A 67 8.58 10.37 -5.05
CA GLN A 67 8.87 10.47 -6.49
C GLN A 67 8.33 9.25 -7.26
N ALA A 68 8.20 8.09 -6.59
CA ALA A 68 7.60 6.90 -7.18
C ALA A 68 6.11 7.08 -7.48
N LEU A 69 5.37 7.88 -6.67
CA LEU A 69 3.92 8.04 -6.82
C LEU A 69 3.49 8.46 -8.23
N PRO A 70 3.95 9.60 -8.78
CA PRO A 70 3.54 10.03 -10.11
C PRO A 70 3.95 9.02 -11.21
N LEU A 71 5.09 8.34 -11.04
CA LEU A 71 5.56 7.34 -12.01
C LEU A 71 4.71 6.06 -11.99
N TYR A 72 4.33 5.58 -10.82
CA TYR A 72 3.39 4.44 -10.70
C TYR A 72 2.02 4.79 -11.27
N VAL A 73 1.50 5.98 -10.97
CA VAL A 73 0.22 6.43 -11.49
C VAL A 73 0.27 6.59 -13.01
N LEU A 74 1.36 7.14 -13.56
CA LEU A 74 1.58 7.25 -15.01
C LEU A 74 1.64 5.87 -15.67
N MET A 75 2.39 4.94 -15.10
CA MET A 75 2.47 3.56 -15.57
C MET A 75 1.10 2.89 -15.59
N GLY A 76 0.33 3.04 -14.51
CA GLY A 76 -1.05 2.53 -14.41
C GLY A 76 -1.99 3.18 -15.42
N ALA A 77 -1.93 4.50 -15.60
CA ALA A 77 -2.73 5.22 -16.58
C ALA A 77 -2.42 4.77 -18.01
N LEU A 78 -1.13 4.60 -18.36
CA LEU A 78 -0.74 4.02 -19.65
C LEU A 78 -1.29 2.61 -19.83
N LEU A 79 -1.18 1.76 -18.83
CA LEU A 79 -1.68 0.39 -18.87
C LEU A 79 -3.21 0.33 -19.08
N ASN A 80 -3.94 1.26 -18.47
CA ASN A 80 -5.40 1.36 -18.58
C ASN A 80 -5.88 1.79 -19.98
N HIS A 81 -5.10 2.58 -20.71
CA HIS A 81 -5.46 3.11 -22.02
C HIS A 81 -4.91 2.26 -23.17
N LEU A 82 -3.90 1.42 -22.93
CA LEU A 82 -3.35 0.53 -23.94
C LEU A 82 -4.14 -0.78 -24.02
N PRO A 83 -4.24 -1.43 -25.22
CA PRO A 83 -5.04 -2.64 -25.43
C PRO A 83 -4.39 -3.93 -24.88
N LEU A 84 -3.51 -3.80 -23.88
CA LEU A 84 -2.76 -4.91 -23.30
C LEU A 84 -3.64 -5.86 -22.49
N ALA A 85 -4.53 -5.31 -21.65
CA ALA A 85 -5.44 -6.11 -20.82
C ALA A 85 -6.35 -7.00 -21.70
N GLU A 86 -6.78 -6.50 -22.86
CA GLU A 86 -7.58 -7.25 -23.81
C GLU A 86 -6.81 -8.42 -24.44
N THR A 87 -5.58 -8.17 -24.86
CA THR A 87 -4.72 -9.19 -25.48
C THR A 87 -4.37 -10.27 -24.46
N LEU A 88 -4.04 -9.86 -23.22
CA LEU A 88 -3.79 -10.77 -22.11
C LEU A 88 -5.02 -11.62 -21.78
N PHE A 89 -6.23 -11.02 -21.77
CA PHE A 89 -7.46 -11.79 -21.50
C PHE A 89 -7.72 -12.85 -22.57
N ARG A 90 -7.56 -12.50 -23.86
CA ARG A 90 -7.75 -13.46 -24.96
C ARG A 90 -6.77 -14.63 -24.88
N ALA A 91 -5.49 -14.33 -24.68
CA ALA A 91 -4.46 -15.36 -24.55
C ALA A 91 -4.66 -16.24 -23.32
N GLY A 92 -4.89 -15.64 -22.15
CA GLY A 92 -5.10 -16.35 -20.89
C GLY A 92 -6.35 -17.23 -20.90
N ASN A 93 -7.46 -16.73 -21.45
CA ASN A 93 -8.69 -17.52 -21.56
C ASN A 93 -8.48 -18.77 -22.47
N ARG A 94 -7.69 -18.65 -23.53
CA ARG A 94 -7.34 -19.78 -24.38
C ARG A 94 -6.41 -20.77 -23.68
N ALA A 95 -5.41 -20.27 -22.93
CA ALA A 95 -4.50 -21.11 -22.18
C ALA A 95 -5.22 -21.92 -21.10
N LEU A 96 -6.18 -21.30 -20.40
CA LEU A 96 -6.94 -21.90 -19.30
C LEU A 96 -8.26 -22.54 -19.74
N ALA A 97 -8.53 -22.64 -21.06
CA ALA A 97 -9.80 -23.19 -21.58
C ALA A 97 -10.08 -24.62 -21.08
N ARG A 98 -9.03 -25.43 -20.89
CA ARG A 98 -9.14 -26.81 -20.39
C ARG A 98 -9.63 -26.94 -18.95
N THR A 99 -9.53 -25.88 -18.15
CA THR A 99 -9.93 -25.89 -16.72
C THR A 99 -11.45 -25.85 -16.51
N GLY A 100 -12.22 -25.51 -17.56
CA GLY A 100 -13.67 -25.28 -17.49
C GLY A 100 -14.08 -23.96 -16.81
N ALA A 101 -13.13 -23.20 -16.23
CA ALA A 101 -13.32 -21.90 -15.61
C ALA A 101 -12.35 -20.85 -16.16
N GLY A 102 -11.87 -21.05 -17.41
CA GLY A 102 -10.87 -20.20 -18.07
C GLY A 102 -11.14 -18.71 -17.93
N PRO A 103 -12.33 -18.17 -18.26
CA PRO A 103 -12.62 -16.74 -18.15
C PRO A 103 -12.44 -16.21 -16.72
N ALA A 104 -12.94 -16.94 -15.70
CA ALA A 104 -12.85 -16.54 -14.30
C ALA A 104 -11.39 -16.49 -13.80
N LEU A 105 -10.64 -17.56 -14.06
CA LEU A 105 -9.23 -17.65 -13.68
C LEU A 105 -8.37 -16.62 -14.41
N THR A 106 -8.64 -16.37 -15.67
CA THR A 106 -7.95 -15.31 -16.43
C THR A 106 -8.26 -13.93 -15.87
N GLY A 107 -9.53 -13.63 -15.55
CA GLY A 107 -9.92 -12.36 -14.95
C GLY A 107 -9.23 -12.12 -13.61
N LEU A 108 -9.16 -13.14 -12.75
CA LEU A 108 -8.45 -13.08 -11.47
C LEU A 108 -6.92 -12.93 -11.67
N GLY A 109 -6.34 -13.69 -12.59
CA GLY A 109 -4.90 -13.59 -12.92
C GLY A 109 -4.51 -12.22 -13.47
N LEU A 110 -5.37 -11.59 -14.28
CA LEU A 110 -5.17 -10.22 -14.74
C LEU A 110 -5.20 -9.21 -13.58
N GLY A 111 -6.06 -9.42 -12.60
CA GLY A 111 -6.05 -8.62 -11.38
C GLY A 111 -4.70 -8.68 -10.68
N VAL A 112 -4.17 -9.87 -10.44
CA VAL A 112 -2.85 -10.06 -9.81
C VAL A 112 -1.72 -9.42 -10.61
N LEU A 113 -1.79 -9.49 -11.94
CA LEU A 113 -0.74 -8.99 -12.83
C LEU A 113 -0.79 -7.47 -13.02
N LEU A 114 -1.99 -6.91 -13.21
CA LEU A 114 -2.15 -5.51 -13.62
C LEU A 114 -2.52 -4.58 -12.47
N ALA A 115 -3.26 -5.06 -11.47
CA ALA A 115 -3.74 -4.21 -10.39
C ALA A 115 -2.62 -3.60 -9.52
N PRO A 116 -1.50 -4.29 -9.21
CA PRO A 116 -0.39 -3.68 -8.47
C PRO A 116 0.18 -2.44 -9.18
N MET A 117 0.19 -2.45 -10.50
CA MET A 117 0.75 -1.38 -11.32
C MET A 117 -0.20 -0.17 -11.50
N ASN A 118 -1.49 -0.32 -11.19
CA ASN A 118 -2.48 0.75 -11.37
C ASN A 118 -2.46 1.84 -10.28
N GLY A 119 -1.68 1.67 -9.26
CA GLY A 119 -1.50 2.66 -8.19
C GLY A 119 -2.66 2.78 -7.20
N ALA A 120 -3.92 2.56 -7.62
CA ALA A 120 -5.10 2.64 -6.75
C ALA A 120 -6.13 1.56 -7.08
N VAL A 121 -6.86 1.09 -6.05
CA VAL A 121 -7.93 0.10 -6.22
C VAL A 121 -9.02 0.61 -7.16
N GLY A 122 -9.39 1.89 -7.05
CA GLY A 122 -10.39 2.50 -7.95
C GLY A 122 -10.00 2.45 -9.43
N ALA A 123 -8.73 2.72 -9.76
CA ALA A 123 -8.21 2.62 -11.12
C ALA A 123 -8.28 1.17 -11.64
N SER A 124 -7.93 0.20 -10.80
CA SER A 124 -8.01 -1.23 -11.10
C SER A 124 -9.45 -1.68 -11.33
N VAL A 125 -10.39 -1.23 -10.49
CA VAL A 125 -11.83 -1.48 -10.68
C VAL A 125 -12.30 -0.89 -12.00
N ALA A 126 -11.98 0.36 -12.30
CA ALA A 126 -12.40 1.02 -13.54
C ALA A 126 -11.85 0.31 -14.78
N MET A 127 -10.60 -0.12 -14.75
CA MET A 127 -9.96 -0.87 -15.83
C MET A 127 -10.61 -2.24 -16.02
N LEU A 128 -10.70 -3.05 -14.97
CA LEU A 128 -11.25 -4.40 -15.06
C LEU A 128 -12.75 -4.40 -15.39
N SER A 129 -13.52 -3.41 -14.90
CA SER A 129 -14.93 -3.26 -15.25
C SER A 129 -15.13 -2.91 -16.73
N ARG A 130 -14.21 -2.17 -17.34
CA ARG A 130 -14.28 -1.82 -18.78
C ARG A 130 -13.75 -2.93 -19.68
N THR A 131 -12.71 -3.64 -19.26
CA THR A 131 -11.98 -4.58 -20.15
C THR A 131 -12.32 -6.04 -19.90
N VAL A 132 -12.48 -6.47 -18.65
CA VAL A 132 -12.66 -7.86 -18.26
C VAL A 132 -14.13 -8.20 -18.04
N GLN A 133 -14.88 -7.37 -17.31
CA GLN A 133 -16.27 -7.66 -16.97
C GLN A 133 -17.17 -7.94 -18.18
N PRO A 134 -17.17 -7.11 -19.27
CA PRO A 134 -18.01 -7.38 -20.44
C PRO A 134 -17.70 -8.72 -21.11
N ARG A 135 -16.46 -9.19 -21.01
CA ARG A 135 -16.01 -10.47 -21.56
C ARG A 135 -16.44 -11.65 -20.70
N LEU A 136 -16.41 -11.48 -19.36
CA LEU A 136 -16.97 -12.47 -18.43
C LEU A 136 -18.47 -12.63 -18.66
N ASP A 137 -19.19 -11.51 -18.84
CA ASP A 137 -20.62 -11.51 -19.14
C ASP A 137 -20.91 -12.16 -20.51
N ALA A 138 -20.11 -11.86 -21.55
CA ALA A 138 -20.19 -12.49 -22.86
C ALA A 138 -19.89 -13.99 -22.83
N CYS A 139 -19.06 -14.46 -21.90
CA CYS A 139 -18.85 -15.89 -21.61
C CYS A 139 -20.02 -16.53 -20.86
N GLY A 140 -21.12 -15.79 -20.64
CA GLY A 140 -22.34 -16.25 -19.96
C GLY A 140 -22.18 -16.38 -18.45
N MET A 141 -21.25 -15.64 -17.83
CA MET A 141 -21.16 -15.56 -16.38
C MET A 141 -22.30 -14.68 -15.85
N PRO A 142 -22.98 -15.06 -14.75
CA PRO A 142 -23.99 -14.20 -14.13
C PRO A 142 -23.39 -12.85 -13.71
N PRO A 143 -24.09 -11.72 -13.91
CA PRO A 143 -23.58 -10.38 -13.63
C PRO A 143 -23.09 -10.18 -12.19
N GLU A 144 -23.73 -10.82 -11.21
CA GLU A 144 -23.28 -10.79 -9.81
C GLU A 144 -21.95 -11.49 -9.59
N ARG A 145 -21.66 -12.56 -10.34
CA ARG A 145 -20.39 -13.30 -10.24
C ARG A 145 -19.27 -12.58 -11.00
N SER A 146 -19.56 -12.04 -12.17
CA SER A 146 -18.58 -11.24 -12.92
C SER A 146 -18.20 -9.98 -12.15
N ALA A 147 -19.17 -9.30 -11.54
CA ALA A 147 -18.95 -8.15 -10.69
C ALA A 147 -18.13 -8.51 -9.44
N ALA A 148 -18.47 -9.61 -8.74
CA ALA A 148 -17.72 -10.09 -7.58
C ALA A 148 -16.27 -10.43 -7.95
N LEU A 149 -16.06 -11.09 -9.09
CA LEU A 149 -14.71 -11.42 -9.56
C LEU A 149 -13.88 -10.17 -9.86
N VAL A 150 -14.50 -9.14 -10.47
CA VAL A 150 -13.84 -7.85 -10.70
C VAL A 150 -13.48 -7.16 -9.39
N CYS A 151 -14.36 -7.16 -8.38
CA CYS A 151 -14.04 -6.64 -7.05
C CYS A 151 -12.80 -7.34 -6.47
N VAL A 152 -12.80 -8.67 -6.46
CA VAL A 152 -11.69 -9.47 -5.90
C VAL A 152 -10.41 -9.25 -6.70
N ALA A 153 -10.48 -9.33 -8.03
CA ALA A 153 -9.32 -9.16 -8.91
C ALA A 153 -8.68 -7.76 -8.75
N SER A 154 -9.49 -6.71 -8.63
CA SER A 154 -8.98 -5.33 -8.47
C SER A 154 -8.30 -5.09 -7.12
N THR A 155 -8.73 -5.78 -6.06
CA THR A 155 -8.12 -5.64 -4.73
C THR A 155 -6.89 -6.51 -4.52
N MET A 156 -6.66 -7.54 -5.37
CA MET A 156 -5.43 -8.33 -5.33
C MET A 156 -4.17 -7.48 -5.48
N GLY A 157 -4.25 -6.37 -6.21
CA GLY A 157 -3.15 -5.42 -6.36
C GLY A 157 -2.68 -4.78 -5.06
N VAL A 158 -3.48 -4.80 -4.01
CA VAL A 158 -3.10 -4.27 -2.69
C VAL A 158 -2.05 -5.17 -2.02
N VAL A 159 -2.23 -6.48 -2.11
CA VAL A 159 -1.39 -7.48 -1.39
C VAL A 159 -0.22 -7.97 -2.23
N VAL A 160 -0.32 -7.93 -3.55
CA VAL A 160 0.73 -8.45 -4.44
C VAL A 160 1.86 -7.42 -4.59
N PRO A 161 3.08 -7.73 -4.14
CA PRO A 161 4.23 -6.84 -4.30
C PRO A 161 4.72 -6.74 -5.75
N PRO A 162 5.31 -5.57 -6.14
CA PRO A 162 5.21 -4.29 -5.50
C PRO A 162 3.94 -3.54 -5.91
N SER A 163 3.18 -3.08 -4.95
CA SER A 163 2.05 -2.18 -5.18
C SER A 163 2.27 -0.83 -4.52
N LEU A 164 1.62 0.21 -5.03
CA LEU A 164 1.73 1.55 -4.45
C LEU A 164 1.27 1.56 -2.98
N VAL A 165 0.18 0.87 -2.67
CA VAL A 165 -0.32 0.74 -1.30
C VAL A 165 0.73 0.07 -0.40
N LEU A 166 1.36 -0.99 -0.89
CA LEU A 166 2.37 -1.74 -0.13
C LEU A 166 3.67 -0.94 0.07
N ILE A 167 4.07 -0.14 -0.93
CA ILE A 167 5.23 0.76 -0.85
C ILE A 167 5.01 1.79 0.25
N LEU A 168 3.85 2.45 0.24
CA LEU A 168 3.49 3.47 1.23
C LEU A 168 3.27 2.89 2.62
N LEU A 169 2.67 1.70 2.70
CA LEU A 169 2.54 0.96 3.95
C LEU A 169 3.90 0.60 4.54
N GLY A 170 4.83 0.11 3.71
CA GLY A 170 6.18 -0.22 4.14
C GLY A 170 6.93 0.99 4.69
N ASP A 171 6.81 2.15 4.05
CA ASP A 171 7.39 3.41 4.53
C ASP A 171 6.74 3.87 5.84
N ALA A 172 5.41 3.83 5.94
CA ALA A 172 4.70 4.19 7.17
C ALA A 172 5.06 3.27 8.34
N MET A 173 5.21 1.96 8.09
CA MET A 173 5.62 0.97 9.08
C MET A 173 7.07 1.15 9.51
N MET A 174 7.98 1.48 8.58
CA MET A 174 9.37 1.80 8.89
C MET A 174 9.46 2.99 9.85
N ARG A 175 8.68 4.06 9.59
CA ARG A 175 8.61 5.24 10.47
C ARG A 175 8.01 4.90 11.83
N ALA A 176 6.91 4.14 11.85
CA ALA A 176 6.26 3.72 13.07
C ALA A 176 7.19 2.84 13.93
N HIS A 177 7.96 1.96 13.31
CA HIS A 177 8.94 1.13 14.00
C HIS A 177 10.11 1.95 14.53
N THR A 178 10.64 2.90 13.75
CA THR A 178 11.68 3.84 14.22
C THR A 178 11.20 4.64 15.41
N GLU A 179 9.95 5.10 15.41
CA GLU A 179 9.35 5.84 16.51
C GLU A 179 9.21 4.96 17.77
N ALA A 180 8.73 3.72 17.63
CA ALA A 180 8.63 2.77 18.74
C ALA A 180 10.01 2.45 19.35
N THR A 181 11.02 2.21 18.51
CA THR A 181 12.40 1.95 18.93
C THR A 181 13.00 3.14 19.70
N ASN A 182 12.72 4.37 19.24
CA ASN A 182 13.15 5.57 19.96
C ASN A 182 12.46 5.72 21.34
N LEU A 183 11.23 5.22 21.49
CA LEU A 183 10.51 5.24 22.77
C LEU A 183 10.99 4.17 23.75
N THR A 184 11.36 2.99 23.25
CA THR A 184 11.83 1.86 24.07
C THR A 184 13.33 1.89 24.33
N HIS A 185 14.10 2.69 23.56
CA HIS A 185 15.57 2.72 23.57
C HIS A 185 16.22 1.35 23.29
N GLU A 186 15.51 0.48 22.60
CA GLU A 186 16.03 -0.82 22.17
C GLU A 186 16.79 -0.69 20.86
N SER A 187 17.97 -1.32 20.78
CA SER A 187 18.75 -1.41 19.55
C SER A 187 18.26 -2.58 18.67
N VAL A 188 17.07 -2.44 18.09
CA VAL A 188 16.49 -3.42 17.19
C VAL A 188 16.73 -3.00 15.73
N ARG A 189 16.93 -3.96 14.83
CA ARG A 189 17.02 -3.68 13.38
C ARG A 189 15.72 -3.04 12.90
N ILE A 190 15.84 -1.85 12.34
CA ILE A 190 14.70 -1.16 11.72
C ILE A 190 14.26 -1.93 10.47
N ILE A 191 12.96 -2.20 10.39
CA ILE A 191 12.39 -2.81 9.18
C ILE A 191 12.49 -1.86 8.00
N ASN A 192 12.56 -2.45 6.81
CA ASN A 192 12.58 -1.70 5.57
C ASN A 192 11.35 -2.10 4.71
N THR A 193 10.99 -1.28 3.74
CA THR A 193 9.86 -1.52 2.83
C THR A 193 9.97 -2.87 2.13
N GLN A 194 11.19 -3.32 1.82
CA GLN A 194 11.43 -4.60 1.19
C GLN A 194 11.13 -5.80 2.10
N ASP A 195 11.36 -5.67 3.42
CA ASP A 195 11.00 -6.72 4.38
C ASP A 195 9.49 -6.96 4.37
N VAL A 196 8.70 -5.87 4.20
CA VAL A 196 7.24 -5.96 4.07
C VAL A 196 6.84 -6.61 2.74
N PHE A 197 7.53 -6.33 1.63
CA PHE A 197 7.27 -6.98 0.34
C PHE A 197 7.48 -8.49 0.42
N VAL A 198 8.64 -8.90 0.95
CA VAL A 198 8.99 -10.32 1.10
C VAL A 198 8.02 -11.01 2.06
N GLY A 199 7.71 -10.35 3.18
CA GLY A 199 6.76 -10.87 4.16
C GLY A 199 5.34 -11.07 3.61
N ALA A 200 4.91 -10.23 2.68
CA ALA A 200 3.58 -10.31 2.06
C ALA A 200 3.47 -11.41 0.99
N LEU A 201 4.59 -11.91 0.42
CA LEU A 201 4.58 -12.86 -0.70
C LEU A 201 3.79 -14.15 -0.42
N VAL A 202 4.09 -14.80 0.70
CA VAL A 202 3.46 -16.08 1.05
C VAL A 202 1.97 -15.90 1.34
N PRO A 203 1.53 -14.94 2.19
CA PRO A 203 0.13 -14.63 2.38
C PRO A 203 -0.61 -14.27 1.09
N ALA A 204 0.01 -13.46 0.20
CA ALA A 204 -0.56 -13.09 -1.10
C ALA A 204 -0.74 -14.32 -2.00
N ALA A 205 0.26 -15.21 -2.06
CA ALA A 205 0.19 -16.43 -2.87
C ALA A 205 -0.90 -17.39 -2.36
N ILE A 206 -1.02 -17.57 -1.04
CA ILE A 206 -2.07 -18.39 -0.43
C ILE A 206 -3.44 -17.78 -0.74
N LEU A 207 -3.60 -16.47 -0.56
CA LEU A 207 -4.85 -15.75 -0.84
C LEU A 207 -5.25 -15.90 -2.32
N PHE A 208 -4.31 -15.69 -3.23
CA PHE A 208 -4.55 -15.88 -4.67
C PHE A 208 -4.96 -17.31 -4.98
N ALA A 209 -4.27 -18.32 -4.44
CA ALA A 209 -4.59 -19.73 -4.67
C ALA A 209 -6.00 -20.09 -4.17
N LEU A 210 -6.38 -19.61 -2.97
CA LEU A 210 -7.71 -19.85 -2.41
C LEU A 210 -8.79 -19.11 -3.22
N CYS A 211 -8.56 -17.86 -3.62
CA CYS A 211 -9.49 -17.13 -4.48
C CYS A 211 -9.61 -17.79 -5.87
N ALA A 212 -8.50 -18.31 -6.43
CA ALA A 212 -8.52 -19.06 -7.69
C ALA A 212 -9.32 -20.37 -7.54
N LEU A 213 -9.19 -21.07 -6.41
CA LEU A 213 -9.96 -22.26 -6.11
C LEU A 213 -11.46 -21.95 -6.02
N VAL A 214 -11.84 -20.86 -5.36
CA VAL A 214 -13.24 -20.38 -5.29
C VAL A 214 -13.74 -20.02 -6.68
N ALA A 215 -12.95 -19.25 -7.46
CA ALA A 215 -13.30 -18.85 -8.82
C ALA A 215 -13.49 -20.07 -9.72
N TRP A 216 -12.62 -21.08 -9.60
CA TRP A 216 -12.74 -22.34 -10.33
C TRP A 216 -13.98 -23.13 -9.91
N GLY A 217 -14.19 -23.35 -8.62
CA GLY A 217 -15.32 -24.12 -8.09
C GLY A 217 -16.68 -23.53 -8.41
N THR A 218 -16.81 -22.18 -8.29
CA THR A 218 -18.09 -21.48 -8.52
C THR A 218 -18.43 -21.27 -9.98
N ASN A 219 -17.43 -21.25 -10.89
CA ASN A 219 -17.62 -20.94 -12.31
C ASN A 219 -17.29 -22.13 -13.25
N ARG A 220 -17.00 -23.31 -12.71
CA ARG A 220 -16.77 -24.51 -13.51
C ARG A 220 -18.06 -24.91 -14.22
N ARG A 221 -18.07 -24.87 -15.55
CA ARG A 221 -19.17 -25.36 -16.39
C ARG A 221 -18.73 -26.61 -17.13
N PRO A 222 -19.60 -27.60 -17.28
CA PRO A 222 -19.35 -28.68 -18.24
C PRO A 222 -19.21 -28.08 -19.64
N SER A 223 -18.28 -28.61 -20.41
CA SER A 223 -17.81 -28.13 -21.71
C SER A 223 -18.87 -27.99 -22.84
N VAL A 224 -20.17 -28.18 -22.58
CA VAL A 224 -21.22 -28.30 -23.61
C VAL A 224 -21.75 -26.94 -24.11
N ALA A 225 -21.43 -25.83 -23.48
CA ALA A 225 -22.08 -24.54 -23.79
C ALA A 225 -21.21 -23.50 -24.53
N VAL A 226 -20.03 -23.86 -25.02
CA VAL A 226 -19.16 -22.91 -25.73
C VAL A 226 -19.39 -22.87 -27.23
N SER A 227 -20.34 -23.64 -27.73
CA SER A 227 -20.63 -23.75 -29.20
C SER A 227 -21.36 -22.55 -29.82
N GLY A 228 -21.70 -21.53 -29.03
CA GLY A 228 -22.42 -20.32 -29.52
C GLY A 228 -21.60 -19.03 -29.56
N MET A 229 -20.40 -19.01 -29.04
CA MET A 229 -19.53 -17.84 -29.21
C MET A 229 -18.84 -17.93 -30.56
N SER A 230 -19.27 -17.04 -31.43
CA SER A 230 -18.64 -16.75 -32.71
C SER A 230 -17.15 -16.97 -32.64
N ALA A 231 -16.63 -17.71 -33.60
CA ALA A 231 -15.20 -17.91 -33.90
C ALA A 231 -14.46 -16.59 -34.24
N SER A 232 -14.77 -15.50 -33.55
CA SER A 232 -14.07 -14.24 -33.70
C SER A 232 -12.75 -14.32 -32.94
N THR A 233 -11.79 -14.81 -33.71
CA THR A 233 -10.36 -14.69 -33.50
C THR A 233 -9.79 -15.56 -32.37
N SER A 234 -9.45 -16.82 -32.70
CA SER A 234 -8.33 -17.49 -32.01
C SER A 234 -7.17 -16.49 -31.93
N PRO A 235 -6.53 -16.36 -30.72
CA PRO A 235 -5.42 -15.44 -30.58
C PRO A 235 -4.37 -15.73 -31.64
N SER A 236 -3.96 -14.70 -32.41
CA SER A 236 -2.93 -14.81 -33.45
C SER A 236 -1.57 -15.12 -32.77
N LEU A 237 -0.61 -15.59 -33.53
CA LEU A 237 0.75 -15.77 -33.04
C LEU A 237 1.31 -14.47 -32.42
N ARG A 238 0.93 -13.33 -32.99
CA ARG A 238 1.26 -12.00 -32.51
C ARG A 238 0.63 -11.71 -31.15
N ASP A 239 -0.62 -12.12 -30.92
CA ASP A 239 -1.29 -11.94 -29.62
C ASP A 239 -0.60 -12.77 -28.54
N TRP A 240 -0.20 -14.01 -28.84
CA TRP A 240 0.57 -14.86 -27.93
C TRP A 240 1.93 -14.27 -27.59
N PHE A 241 2.65 -13.78 -28.61
CA PHE A 241 3.94 -13.12 -28.41
C PHE A 241 3.81 -11.86 -27.56
N THR A 242 2.83 -10.99 -27.87
CA THR A 242 2.57 -9.77 -27.09
C THR A 242 2.16 -10.10 -25.67
N ALA A 243 1.27 -11.07 -25.46
CA ALA A 243 0.85 -11.48 -24.13
C ALA A 243 2.03 -12.06 -23.33
N GLY A 244 2.81 -12.95 -23.94
CA GLY A 244 3.98 -13.54 -23.29
C GLY A 244 5.04 -12.50 -22.91
N LEU A 245 5.34 -11.57 -23.83
CA LEU A 245 6.28 -10.48 -23.58
C LEU A 245 5.79 -9.56 -22.44
N THR A 246 4.48 -9.23 -22.45
CA THR A 246 3.89 -8.39 -21.40
C THR A 246 3.92 -9.07 -20.04
N VAL A 247 3.59 -10.36 -19.96
CA VAL A 247 3.67 -11.13 -18.69
C VAL A 247 5.11 -11.21 -18.21
N LEU A 248 6.05 -11.50 -19.11
CA LEU A 248 7.47 -11.56 -18.78
C LEU A 248 7.97 -10.19 -18.27
N PHE A 249 7.63 -9.12 -18.98
CA PHE A 249 8.05 -7.77 -18.62
C PHE A 249 7.50 -7.36 -17.23
N ILE A 250 6.20 -7.51 -17.02
CA ILE A 250 5.57 -7.20 -15.73
C ILE A 250 6.14 -8.11 -14.63
N GLY A 251 6.25 -9.40 -14.89
CA GLY A 251 6.82 -10.36 -13.95
C GLY A 251 8.28 -10.03 -13.57
N THR A 252 9.08 -9.56 -14.52
CA THR A 252 10.46 -9.12 -14.25
C THR A 252 10.50 -7.87 -13.39
N LEU A 253 9.65 -6.87 -13.65
CA LEU A 253 9.55 -5.67 -12.81
C LEU A 253 9.09 -6.00 -11.38
N LEU A 254 8.03 -6.80 -11.25
CA LEU A 254 7.50 -7.23 -9.96
C LEU A 254 8.55 -8.02 -9.16
N SER A 255 9.19 -8.99 -9.80
CA SER A 255 10.23 -9.80 -9.15
C SER A 255 11.49 -8.98 -8.82
N GLY A 256 11.90 -8.08 -9.72
CA GLY A 256 13.07 -7.23 -9.54
C GLY A 256 12.96 -6.34 -8.30
N VAL A 257 11.80 -5.72 -8.09
CA VAL A 257 11.54 -4.90 -6.90
C VAL A 257 11.41 -5.75 -5.65
N THR A 258 10.66 -6.86 -5.72
CA THR A 258 10.42 -7.72 -4.54
C THR A 258 11.71 -8.38 -4.05
N LEU A 259 12.59 -8.78 -4.96
CA LEU A 259 13.88 -9.38 -4.61
C LEU A 259 14.95 -8.32 -4.26
N GLY A 260 14.68 -7.04 -4.51
CA GLY A 260 15.57 -5.92 -4.18
C GLY A 260 16.65 -5.64 -5.20
N TYR A 261 16.49 -6.13 -6.43
CA TYR A 261 17.39 -5.78 -7.55
C TYR A 261 17.07 -4.40 -8.15
N LEU A 262 15.84 -3.93 -8.00
CA LEU A 262 15.37 -2.65 -8.49
C LEU A 262 14.68 -1.89 -7.35
N TYR A 263 14.90 -0.59 -7.29
CA TYR A 263 14.08 0.28 -6.45
C TYR A 263 12.68 0.45 -7.06
N ALA A 264 11.69 0.71 -6.21
CA ALA A 264 10.30 0.90 -6.65
C ALA A 264 10.18 2.06 -7.67
N VAL A 265 10.92 3.15 -7.45
CA VAL A 265 10.98 4.31 -8.36
C VAL A 265 11.52 3.91 -9.74
N GLU A 266 12.61 3.16 -9.76
CA GLU A 266 13.23 2.69 -11.00
C GLU A 266 12.29 1.79 -11.79
N ALA A 267 11.66 0.83 -11.12
CA ALA A 267 10.70 -0.07 -11.76
C ALA A 267 9.50 0.68 -12.36
N ALA A 268 8.98 1.68 -11.65
CA ALA A 268 7.91 2.53 -12.15
C ALA A 268 8.35 3.36 -13.36
N ALA A 269 9.57 3.92 -13.33
CA ALA A 269 10.14 4.67 -14.44
C ALA A 269 10.35 3.79 -15.67
N PHE A 270 11.01 2.63 -15.52
CA PHE A 270 11.19 1.66 -16.59
C PHE A 270 9.85 1.17 -17.14
N GLY A 271 8.88 0.89 -16.27
CA GLY A 271 7.53 0.47 -16.64
C GLY A 271 6.81 1.54 -17.47
N ALA A 272 6.83 2.78 -17.02
CA ALA A 272 6.20 3.90 -17.73
C ALA A 272 6.84 4.17 -19.10
N VAL A 273 8.19 4.19 -19.16
CA VAL A 273 8.92 4.38 -20.41
C VAL A 273 8.65 3.24 -21.41
N ALA A 274 8.71 1.99 -20.95
CA ALA A 274 8.47 0.84 -21.82
C ALA A 274 7.03 0.82 -22.38
N LEU A 275 6.02 1.12 -21.54
CA LEU A 275 4.63 1.24 -21.98
C LEU A 275 4.41 2.42 -22.91
N PHE A 276 5.07 3.55 -22.69
CA PHE A 276 5.05 4.70 -23.57
C PHE A 276 5.61 4.34 -24.96
N VAL A 277 6.81 3.75 -24.99
CA VAL A 277 7.47 3.30 -26.24
C VAL A 277 6.58 2.27 -26.97
N TYR A 278 6.02 1.31 -26.24
CA TYR A 278 5.08 0.33 -26.81
C TYR A 278 3.85 1.03 -27.43
N GLY A 279 3.25 1.99 -26.71
CA GLY A 279 2.08 2.74 -27.16
C GLY A 279 2.35 3.55 -28.45
N VAL A 280 3.53 4.17 -28.54
CA VAL A 280 3.98 4.90 -29.74
C VAL A 280 4.26 3.93 -30.89
N ALA A 281 5.00 2.84 -30.64
CA ALA A 281 5.37 1.87 -31.66
C ALA A 281 4.15 1.15 -32.29
N THR A 282 3.13 0.88 -31.46
CA THR A 282 1.87 0.25 -31.91
C THR A 282 0.85 1.26 -32.45
N ARG A 283 1.16 2.56 -32.40
CA ARG A 283 0.25 3.67 -32.73
C ARG A 283 -1.04 3.67 -31.90
N ALA A 284 -1.03 3.02 -30.76
CA ALA A 284 -2.14 3.02 -29.81
C ALA A 284 -2.19 4.31 -29.00
N LEU A 285 -1.02 4.94 -28.76
CA LEU A 285 -0.89 6.19 -28.04
C LEU A 285 -1.04 7.37 -29.01
N THR A 286 -2.30 7.78 -29.26
CA THR A 286 -2.61 9.02 -30.00
C THR A 286 -2.49 10.22 -29.08
N MET A 287 -2.45 11.46 -29.63
CA MET A 287 -2.40 12.70 -28.84
C MET A 287 -3.59 12.82 -27.87
N ASN A 288 -4.77 12.37 -28.27
CA ASN A 288 -5.94 12.38 -27.39
C ASN A 288 -5.76 11.41 -26.22
N VAL A 289 -5.30 10.18 -26.51
CA VAL A 289 -5.02 9.16 -25.47
C VAL A 289 -3.90 9.63 -24.55
N LEU A 290 -2.85 10.27 -25.06
CA LEU A 290 -1.78 10.84 -24.24
C LEU A 290 -2.30 11.96 -23.33
N SER A 291 -3.16 12.83 -23.85
CA SER A 291 -3.81 13.88 -23.05
C SER A 291 -4.65 13.29 -21.92
N ASP A 292 -5.42 12.23 -22.19
CA ASP A 292 -6.23 11.54 -21.17
C ASP A 292 -5.32 10.87 -20.11
N VAL A 293 -4.26 10.18 -20.55
CA VAL A 293 -3.27 9.57 -19.65
C VAL A 293 -2.64 10.60 -18.72
N LEU A 294 -2.20 11.75 -19.27
CA LEU A 294 -1.58 12.82 -18.48
C LEU A 294 -2.59 13.44 -17.51
N ARG A 295 -3.84 13.65 -17.97
CA ARG A 295 -4.92 14.18 -17.13
C ARG A 295 -5.24 13.25 -15.96
N ASP A 296 -5.40 11.96 -16.22
CA ASP A 296 -5.63 10.95 -15.19
C ASP A 296 -4.46 10.88 -14.20
N THR A 297 -3.23 10.91 -14.72
CA THR A 297 -2.01 10.92 -13.90
C THR A 297 -1.96 12.13 -12.97
N MET A 298 -2.19 13.33 -13.50
CA MET A 298 -2.18 14.57 -12.72
C MET A 298 -3.30 14.59 -11.68
N ALA A 299 -4.49 14.13 -12.04
CA ALA A 299 -5.63 14.11 -11.13
C ALA A 299 -5.40 13.17 -9.93
N VAL A 300 -4.94 11.95 -10.18
CA VAL A 300 -4.67 10.97 -9.12
C VAL A 300 -3.47 11.40 -8.28
N THR A 301 -2.37 11.79 -8.91
CA THR A 301 -1.18 12.25 -8.20
C THR A 301 -1.48 13.47 -7.34
N GLY A 302 -2.18 14.46 -7.88
CA GLY A 302 -2.58 15.66 -7.14
C GLY A 302 -3.46 15.34 -5.94
N ALA A 303 -4.42 14.42 -6.07
CA ALA A 303 -5.26 13.97 -4.97
C ALA A 303 -4.45 13.27 -3.86
N LEU A 304 -3.48 12.42 -4.24
CA LEU A 304 -2.60 11.74 -3.28
C LEU A 304 -1.69 12.72 -2.54
N PHE A 305 -1.10 13.70 -3.24
CA PHE A 305 -0.30 14.74 -2.59
C PHE A 305 -1.13 15.65 -1.69
N ALA A 306 -2.34 16.02 -2.11
CA ALA A 306 -3.27 16.79 -1.26
C ALA A 306 -3.61 16.02 0.03
N LEU A 307 -3.87 14.70 -0.09
CA LEU A 307 -4.14 13.85 1.06
C LEU A 307 -2.94 13.74 1.99
N LEU A 308 -1.73 13.62 1.44
CA LEU A 308 -0.50 13.50 2.19
C LEU A 308 -0.20 14.78 2.99
N VAL A 309 -0.37 15.95 2.37
CA VAL A 309 -0.26 17.25 3.04
C VAL A 309 -1.31 17.36 4.15
N ALA A 310 -2.56 17.01 3.86
CA ALA A 310 -3.66 17.05 4.81
C ALA A 310 -3.39 16.14 6.02
N ALA A 311 -2.93 14.92 5.78
CA ALA A 311 -2.60 13.94 6.82
C ALA A 311 -1.41 14.41 7.68
N THR A 312 -0.41 15.04 7.09
CA THR A 312 0.73 15.61 7.81
C THR A 312 0.30 16.74 8.75
N MET A 313 -0.60 17.62 8.28
CA MET A 313 -1.21 18.65 9.12
C MET A 313 -2.03 18.03 10.27
N PHE A 314 -2.88 17.09 9.93
CA PHE A 314 -3.77 16.44 10.88
C PHE A 314 -2.99 15.72 11.99
N THR A 315 -2.01 14.88 11.62
CA THR A 315 -1.19 14.13 12.57
C THR A 315 -0.34 15.04 13.45
N LEU A 316 0.15 16.17 12.92
CA LEU A 316 0.85 17.17 13.74
C LEU A 316 -0.05 17.70 14.87
N VAL A 317 -1.27 18.08 14.55
CA VAL A 317 -2.22 18.63 15.54
C VAL A 317 -2.68 17.56 16.53
N VAL A 318 -2.98 16.35 16.07
CA VAL A 318 -3.36 15.22 16.95
C VAL A 318 -2.24 14.91 17.96
N ARG A 319 -0.98 14.89 17.51
CA ARG A 319 0.19 14.68 18.38
C ARG A 319 0.44 15.85 19.33
N ALA A 320 0.14 17.08 18.90
CA ALA A 320 0.24 18.25 19.76
C ALA A 320 -0.72 18.17 20.96
N PHE A 321 -1.87 17.52 20.80
CA PHE A 321 -2.78 17.20 21.88
C PHE A 321 -2.31 16.03 22.78
N GLY A 322 -1.23 15.31 22.42
CA GLY A 322 -0.67 14.18 23.19
C GLY A 322 -1.48 12.89 23.03
N THR A 323 -2.24 12.74 21.96
CA THR A 323 -3.11 11.58 21.71
C THR A 323 -2.33 10.29 21.52
N ASP A 324 -1.12 10.36 20.98
CA ASP A 324 -0.17 9.25 20.86
C ASP A 324 0.21 8.67 22.23
N ARG A 325 0.54 9.54 23.19
CA ARG A 325 0.87 9.15 24.58
C ARG A 325 -0.35 8.56 25.29
N TRP A 326 -1.51 9.17 25.08
CA TRP A 326 -2.76 8.64 25.62
C TRP A 326 -3.07 7.25 25.07
N ALA A 327 -2.91 7.04 23.77
CA ALA A 327 -3.14 5.74 23.12
C ALA A 327 -2.18 4.67 23.66
N ALA A 328 -0.89 5.00 23.82
CA ALA A 328 0.10 4.11 24.44
C ALA A 328 -0.26 3.75 25.87
N ALA A 329 -0.61 4.75 26.69
CA ALA A 329 -1.03 4.53 28.07
C ALA A 329 -2.33 3.71 28.16
N ALA A 330 -3.28 3.92 27.24
CA ALA A 330 -4.51 3.15 27.19
C ALA A 330 -4.25 1.67 26.86
N LEU A 331 -3.37 1.36 25.91
CA LEU A 331 -2.97 -0.01 25.58
C LEU A 331 -2.31 -0.72 26.78
N VAL A 332 -1.39 -0.04 27.45
CA VAL A 332 -0.73 -0.59 28.64
C VAL A 332 -1.73 -0.84 29.78
N ARG A 333 -2.68 0.10 30.00
CA ARG A 333 -3.72 -0.04 31.04
C ARG A 333 -4.69 -1.20 30.81
N LEU A 334 -4.90 -1.60 29.56
CA LEU A 334 -5.74 -2.75 29.24
C LEU A 334 -5.15 -4.07 29.78
N GLY A 335 -3.83 -4.14 30.00
CA GLY A 335 -3.17 -5.30 30.63
C GLY A 335 -3.34 -6.63 29.93
N MET A 336 -3.72 -6.61 28.62
CA MET A 336 -4.07 -7.81 27.85
C MET A 336 -2.86 -8.55 27.25
N GLY A 337 -1.64 -8.08 27.53
CA GLY A 337 -0.41 -8.61 26.93
C GLY A 337 -0.28 -8.33 25.43
N GLU A 338 0.73 -8.93 24.82
CA GLU A 338 1.08 -8.70 23.39
C GLU A 338 -0.07 -9.08 22.45
N ALA A 339 -0.59 -10.30 22.54
CA ALA A 339 -1.64 -10.80 21.66
C ALA A 339 -2.97 -10.03 21.81
N GLY A 340 -3.33 -9.68 23.04
CA GLY A 340 -4.55 -8.91 23.28
C GLY A 340 -4.47 -7.49 22.76
N SER A 341 -3.34 -6.80 22.95
CA SER A 341 -3.08 -5.47 22.41
C SER A 341 -3.10 -5.47 20.89
N LEU A 342 -2.48 -6.48 20.24
CA LEU A 342 -2.53 -6.68 18.80
C LEU A 342 -3.97 -6.81 18.31
N LEU A 343 -4.76 -7.69 18.90
CA LEU A 343 -6.15 -7.91 18.49
C LEU A 343 -7.00 -6.65 18.61
N VAL A 344 -6.84 -5.88 19.68
CA VAL A 344 -7.58 -4.61 19.87
C VAL A 344 -7.21 -3.62 18.81
N VAL A 345 -5.92 -3.39 18.54
CA VAL A 345 -5.48 -2.43 17.53
C VAL A 345 -5.92 -2.89 16.14
N MET A 346 -5.80 -4.19 15.81
CA MET A 346 -6.26 -4.74 14.53
C MET A 346 -7.79 -4.58 14.36
N ALA A 347 -8.56 -4.77 15.44
CA ALA A 347 -10.00 -4.53 15.42
C ALA A 347 -10.37 -3.07 15.19
N ILE A 348 -9.66 -2.14 15.84
CA ILE A 348 -9.82 -0.69 15.61
C ILE A 348 -9.47 -0.35 14.16
N MET A 349 -8.35 -0.85 13.66
CA MET A 349 -7.95 -0.64 12.26
C MET A 349 -8.98 -1.21 11.29
N ALA A 350 -9.50 -2.41 11.54
CA ALA A 350 -10.56 -2.99 10.71
C ALA A 350 -11.84 -2.13 10.72
N ALA A 351 -12.21 -1.59 11.86
CA ALA A 351 -13.36 -0.68 11.96
C ALA A 351 -13.13 0.64 11.21
N CYS A 352 -11.94 1.25 11.35
CA CYS A 352 -11.55 2.44 10.59
C CYS A 352 -11.52 2.19 9.08
N ALA A 353 -10.98 1.05 8.66
CA ALA A 353 -10.85 0.66 7.25
C ALA A 353 -12.20 0.38 6.55
N LEU A 354 -13.30 0.25 7.28
CA LEU A 354 -14.64 0.22 6.68
C LEU A 354 -15.08 1.59 6.14
N VAL A 355 -14.52 2.67 6.67
CA VAL A 355 -14.90 4.06 6.34
C VAL A 355 -13.81 4.76 5.56
N LEU A 356 -12.55 4.53 5.93
CA LEU A 356 -11.36 5.16 5.37
C LEU A 356 -10.78 4.30 4.24
N ASP A 357 -10.28 4.97 3.20
CA ASP A 357 -9.50 4.32 2.14
C ASP A 357 -8.10 3.92 2.64
N ALA A 358 -7.38 3.06 1.87
CA ALA A 358 -6.05 2.61 2.23
C ALA A 358 -5.06 3.75 2.47
N PHE A 359 -5.11 4.79 1.64
CA PHE A 359 -4.21 5.93 1.77
C PHE A 359 -4.47 6.74 3.05
N GLU A 360 -5.73 6.94 3.41
CA GLU A 360 -6.13 7.57 4.67
C GLU A 360 -5.69 6.75 5.87
N MET A 361 -5.85 5.43 5.78
CA MET A 361 -5.37 4.51 6.82
C MET A 361 -3.86 4.61 6.99
N ILE A 362 -3.10 4.60 5.88
CA ILE A 362 -1.63 4.63 5.89
C ILE A 362 -1.11 5.96 6.45
N PHE A 363 -1.72 7.07 6.07
CA PHE A 363 -1.20 8.38 6.44
C PHE A 363 -1.76 8.96 7.75
N VAL A 364 -2.92 8.48 8.20
CA VAL A 364 -3.58 9.01 9.42
C VAL A 364 -3.62 7.98 10.55
N VAL A 365 -4.14 6.78 10.29
CA VAL A 365 -4.38 5.79 11.35
C VAL A 365 -3.09 5.08 11.77
N ILE A 366 -2.28 4.63 10.81
CA ILE A 366 -1.03 3.91 11.09
C ILE A 366 -0.07 4.74 11.95
N PRO A 367 0.24 6.02 11.65
CA PRO A 367 1.14 6.81 12.48
C PRO A 367 0.66 7.05 13.92
N LEU A 368 -0.60 6.83 14.20
CA LEU A 368 -1.19 7.00 15.53
C LEU A 368 -1.34 5.66 16.29
N ALA A 369 -1.74 4.61 15.58
CA ALA A 369 -2.09 3.32 16.21
C ALA A 369 -0.92 2.33 16.28
N ILE A 370 -0.02 2.37 15.30
CA ILE A 370 1.05 1.37 15.19
C ILE A 370 2.26 1.65 16.09
N PRO A 371 2.80 2.89 16.25
CA PRO A 371 3.94 3.11 17.15
C PRO A 371 3.69 2.63 18.57
N PRO A 372 2.54 2.94 19.23
CA PRO A 372 2.23 2.39 20.54
C PRO A 372 2.12 0.86 20.57
N LEU A 373 1.61 0.25 19.50
CA LEU A 373 1.51 -1.21 19.40
C LEU A 373 2.90 -1.85 19.32
N LEU A 374 3.81 -1.28 18.53
CA LEU A 374 5.16 -1.81 18.32
C LEU A 374 6.07 -1.69 19.55
N THR A 375 5.69 -0.93 20.58
CA THR A 375 6.37 -0.99 21.88
C THR A 375 6.04 -2.27 22.67
N LEU A 376 4.96 -2.98 22.28
CA LEU A 376 4.50 -4.22 22.93
C LEU A 376 4.73 -5.45 22.04
N VAL A 377 4.58 -5.28 20.72
CA VAL A 377 4.71 -6.33 19.71
C VAL A 377 5.99 -6.10 18.91
N HIS A 378 6.97 -6.97 19.05
CA HIS A 378 8.32 -6.74 18.50
C HIS A 378 8.43 -7.05 17.00
N ASP A 379 7.51 -7.87 16.42
CA ASP A 379 7.53 -8.22 15.00
C ASP A 379 6.75 -7.21 14.15
N ALA A 380 7.42 -6.13 13.77
CA ALA A 380 6.83 -5.08 12.94
C ALA A 380 6.46 -5.55 11.53
N THR A 381 7.16 -6.57 10.95
CA THR A 381 6.82 -7.14 9.65
C THR A 381 5.50 -7.91 9.72
N TRP A 382 5.29 -8.66 10.78
CA TRP A 382 4.04 -9.37 11.01
C TRP A 382 2.86 -8.41 11.17
N VAL A 383 3.01 -7.35 11.95
CA VAL A 383 2.01 -6.29 12.11
C VAL A 383 1.71 -5.61 10.76
N ALA A 384 2.73 -5.36 9.94
CA ALA A 384 2.56 -4.77 8.61
C ALA A 384 1.73 -5.66 7.67
N VAL A 385 2.01 -6.97 7.64
CA VAL A 385 1.28 -7.92 6.80
C VAL A 385 -0.15 -8.11 7.27
N LEU A 386 -0.40 -8.16 8.59
CA LEU A 386 -1.77 -8.18 9.13
C LEU A 386 -2.54 -6.92 8.76
N THR A 387 -1.91 -5.75 8.89
CA THR A 387 -2.49 -4.46 8.47
C THR A 387 -2.86 -4.49 6.99
N LEU A 388 -1.97 -4.97 6.12
CA LEU A 388 -2.20 -5.12 4.69
C LEU A 388 -3.42 -5.99 4.38
N LEU A 389 -3.54 -7.14 5.04
CA LEU A 389 -4.67 -8.06 4.87
C LEU A 389 -5.99 -7.45 5.36
N ILE A 390 -5.97 -6.66 6.43
CA ILE A 390 -7.14 -5.91 6.90
C ILE A 390 -7.56 -4.86 5.87
N LEU A 391 -6.62 -4.06 5.35
CA LEU A 391 -6.90 -3.08 4.30
C LEU A 391 -7.53 -3.74 3.07
N GLN A 392 -7.00 -4.88 2.63
CA GLN A 392 -7.61 -5.60 1.51
C GLN A 392 -9.02 -6.13 1.83
N ALA A 393 -9.23 -6.70 3.01
CA ALA A 393 -10.53 -7.21 3.43
C ALA A 393 -11.59 -6.09 3.46
N SER A 394 -11.21 -4.89 3.91
CA SER A 394 -12.12 -3.75 4.02
C SER A 394 -12.66 -3.30 2.66
N PHE A 395 -11.85 -3.34 1.60
CA PHE A 395 -12.30 -2.99 0.24
C PHE A 395 -13.41 -3.89 -0.29
N LEU A 396 -13.48 -5.13 0.21
CA LEU A 396 -14.45 -6.14 -0.22
C LEU A 396 -15.63 -6.28 0.73
N THR A 397 -15.56 -5.70 1.95
CA THR A 397 -16.57 -5.92 2.99
C THR A 397 -17.80 -5.04 2.79
N PRO A 398 -18.97 -5.60 2.45
CA PRO A 398 -20.21 -4.82 2.37
C PRO A 398 -20.62 -4.29 3.75
N PRO A 399 -21.33 -3.16 3.84
CA PRO A 399 -21.90 -2.35 2.75
C PRO A 399 -20.96 -1.27 2.21
N PHE A 400 -19.86 -0.94 2.88
CA PHE A 400 -19.00 0.20 2.61
C PHE A 400 -17.76 -0.11 1.76
N GLY A 401 -17.52 -1.38 1.43
CA GLY A 401 -16.34 -1.78 0.66
C GLY A 401 -16.18 -0.96 -0.62
N TYR A 402 -15.09 -0.21 -0.71
CA TYR A 402 -14.83 0.74 -1.80
C TYR A 402 -14.90 0.08 -3.19
N ALA A 403 -14.28 -1.11 -3.35
CA ALA A 403 -14.33 -1.85 -4.61
C ALA A 403 -15.77 -2.29 -4.97
N VAL A 404 -16.56 -2.65 -3.97
CA VAL A 404 -17.96 -3.07 -4.14
C VAL A 404 -18.83 -1.92 -4.64
N LEU A 405 -18.68 -0.73 -4.04
CA LEU A 405 -19.41 0.47 -4.44
C LEU A 405 -19.02 0.92 -5.85
N MET A 406 -17.73 0.91 -6.17
CA MET A 406 -17.23 1.30 -7.49
C MET A 406 -17.71 0.36 -8.60
N VAL A 407 -17.63 -0.95 -8.40
CA VAL A 407 -18.11 -1.94 -9.39
C VAL A 407 -19.63 -1.81 -9.57
N ARG A 408 -20.37 -1.66 -8.47
CA ARG A 408 -21.84 -1.48 -8.53
C ARG A 408 -22.25 -0.26 -9.37
N ASN A 409 -21.52 0.85 -9.23
CA ASN A 409 -21.78 2.05 -10.02
C ASN A 409 -21.39 1.89 -11.50
N SER A 410 -20.49 0.97 -11.82
CA SER A 410 -20.05 0.68 -13.20
C SER A 410 -21.00 -0.27 -13.94
N VAL A 411 -21.81 -1.06 -13.23
CA VAL A 411 -22.74 -2.03 -13.83
C VAL A 411 -24.04 -1.35 -14.25
N ARG A 412 -24.33 -1.36 -15.56
CA ARG A 412 -25.53 -0.73 -16.16
C ARG A 412 -26.89 -1.28 -15.65
N SER A 413 -26.92 -2.46 -15.06
CA SER A 413 -28.15 -3.22 -14.73
C SER A 413 -28.67 -3.03 -13.31
N GLY A 414 -28.17 -2.05 -12.54
CA GLY A 414 -28.67 -1.79 -11.18
C GLY A 414 -28.58 -2.99 -10.25
N LEU A 415 -27.42 -3.64 -10.18
CA LEU A 415 -27.20 -4.86 -9.41
C LEU A 415 -27.54 -4.66 -7.91
N PRO A 416 -28.47 -5.44 -7.33
CA PRO A 416 -28.80 -5.32 -5.92
C PRO A 416 -27.61 -5.77 -5.06
N LEU A 417 -27.28 -4.95 -4.04
CA LEU A 417 -26.14 -5.17 -3.15
C LEU A 417 -26.17 -6.58 -2.50
N SER A 418 -27.36 -7.08 -2.18
CA SER A 418 -27.54 -8.41 -1.57
C SER A 418 -27.08 -9.57 -2.48
N ARG A 419 -27.27 -9.46 -3.80
CA ARG A 419 -26.78 -10.48 -4.75
C ARG A 419 -25.27 -10.41 -4.90
N LEU A 420 -24.72 -9.20 -5.02
CA LEU A 420 -23.29 -9.00 -5.10
C LEU A 420 -22.59 -9.47 -3.80
N ALA A 421 -23.11 -9.08 -2.62
CA ALA A 421 -22.59 -9.53 -1.33
C ALA A 421 -22.59 -11.06 -1.19
N ARG A 422 -23.66 -11.74 -1.64
CA ARG A 422 -23.71 -13.20 -1.63
C ARG A 422 -22.68 -13.84 -2.57
N ALA A 423 -22.42 -13.21 -3.72
CA ALA A 423 -21.39 -13.69 -4.66
C ALA A 423 -19.97 -13.44 -4.14
N LEU A 424 -19.76 -12.38 -3.34
CA LEU A 424 -18.49 -12.06 -2.68
C LEU A 424 -18.20 -12.92 -1.46
N LEU A 425 -19.24 -13.43 -0.78
CA LEU A 425 -19.11 -14.15 0.49
C LEU A 425 -18.03 -15.26 0.49
N PRO A 426 -17.95 -16.15 -0.50
CA PRO A 426 -16.92 -17.20 -0.50
C PRO A 426 -15.51 -16.62 -0.59
N TYR A 427 -15.29 -15.52 -1.30
CA TYR A 427 -13.99 -14.83 -1.37
C TYR A 427 -13.65 -14.14 -0.05
N LEU A 428 -14.63 -13.49 0.60
CA LEU A 428 -14.46 -12.90 1.93
C LEU A 428 -14.08 -13.94 2.98
N VAL A 429 -14.72 -15.12 2.93
CA VAL A 429 -14.37 -16.23 3.83
C VAL A 429 -12.90 -16.62 3.64
N MET A 430 -12.42 -16.74 2.39
CA MET A 430 -11.00 -17.04 2.12
C MET A 430 -10.08 -15.90 2.60
N GLN A 431 -10.49 -14.64 2.45
CA GLN A 431 -9.75 -13.50 2.94
C GLN A 431 -9.57 -13.53 4.47
N PHE A 432 -10.67 -13.72 5.20
CA PHE A 432 -10.61 -13.81 6.67
C PHE A 432 -9.90 -15.09 7.13
N LEU A 433 -9.98 -16.18 6.37
CA LEU A 433 -9.21 -17.39 6.65
C LEU A 433 -7.70 -17.14 6.57
N VAL A 434 -7.24 -16.42 5.52
CA VAL A 434 -5.81 -16.08 5.39
C VAL A 434 -5.40 -15.12 6.49
N LEU A 435 -6.23 -14.11 6.83
CA LEU A 435 -5.97 -13.20 7.94
C LEU A 435 -5.83 -13.97 9.27
N ALA A 436 -6.76 -14.88 9.56
CA ALA A 436 -6.72 -15.71 10.77
C ALA A 436 -5.50 -16.66 10.77
N LEU A 437 -5.14 -17.21 9.61
CA LEU A 437 -3.98 -18.08 9.46
C LEU A 437 -2.67 -17.34 9.74
N VAL A 438 -2.49 -16.13 9.19
CA VAL A 438 -1.31 -15.29 9.43
C VAL A 438 -1.28 -14.78 10.88
N LEU A 439 -2.44 -14.49 11.46
CA LEU A 439 -2.54 -14.11 12.87
C LEU A 439 -2.12 -15.24 13.80
N ALA A 440 -2.58 -16.48 13.52
CA ALA A 440 -2.28 -17.66 14.34
C ALA A 440 -0.87 -18.23 14.10
N TRP A 441 -0.29 -17.97 12.95
CA TRP A 441 0.98 -18.56 12.52
C TRP A 441 1.92 -17.52 11.90
N PRO A 442 2.62 -16.72 12.74
CA PRO A 442 3.57 -15.71 12.27
C PRO A 442 4.69 -16.26 11.36
N ALA A 443 5.06 -17.54 11.55
CA ALA A 443 6.06 -18.22 10.72
C ALA A 443 5.69 -18.35 9.22
N LEU A 444 4.44 -18.08 8.84
CA LEU A 444 4.04 -17.98 7.42
C LEU A 444 4.61 -16.75 6.72
N ILE A 445 5.06 -15.77 7.48
CA ILE A 445 5.71 -14.59 6.93
C ILE A 445 7.15 -14.94 6.65
N TRP A 446 7.50 -14.90 5.38
CA TRP A 446 8.88 -15.13 4.98
C TRP A 446 9.74 -13.95 5.40
N GLN A 447 10.45 -14.11 6.50
CA GLN A 447 11.42 -13.13 6.98
C GLN A 447 12.79 -13.45 6.37
N ARG A 448 13.43 -12.44 5.81
CA ARG A 448 14.79 -12.56 5.33
C ARG A 448 15.72 -12.78 6.54
N ASN A 449 16.31 -13.94 6.65
CA ASN A 449 17.16 -14.31 7.80
C ASN A 449 18.31 -13.30 7.94
N PRO A 450 18.50 -12.63 9.09
CA PRO A 450 19.58 -11.65 9.28
C PRO A 450 20.98 -12.23 9.05
N SER A 451 21.16 -13.53 9.31
CA SER A 451 22.43 -14.25 9.10
C SER A 451 22.84 -14.39 7.63
N SER A 452 21.92 -14.41 6.68
CA SER A 452 22.24 -14.46 5.25
C SER A 452 22.69 -13.10 4.69
N LEU A 453 22.28 -12.00 5.30
CA LEU A 453 22.71 -10.65 4.95
C LEU A 453 24.10 -10.34 5.52
N ALA A 454 24.42 -10.86 6.70
CA ALA A 454 25.76 -10.79 7.25
C ALA A 454 26.79 -11.60 6.43
N ALA A 455 26.37 -12.69 5.78
CA ALA A 455 27.21 -13.49 4.92
C ALA A 455 27.41 -12.89 3.50
N ASN A 456 26.41 -12.16 2.97
CA ASN A 456 26.48 -11.50 1.66
C ASN A 456 26.80 -10.01 1.73
N GLY A 457 26.67 -9.42 2.91
CA GLY A 457 26.95 -8.01 3.23
C GLY A 457 28.21 -7.86 4.11
N ALA A 458 29.15 -8.80 4.05
CA ALA A 458 30.52 -8.49 4.34
C ALA A 458 30.97 -7.50 3.27
N ALA A 459 30.51 -6.25 3.43
CA ALA A 459 31.10 -5.13 2.73
C ALA A 459 32.61 -5.17 2.99
N PRO A 460 33.44 -4.85 1.98
CA PRO A 460 34.88 -4.77 2.16
C PRO A 460 35.30 -3.71 3.18
N ASP A 461 34.37 -3.00 3.82
CA ASP A 461 34.61 -1.88 4.73
C ASP A 461 34.76 -2.25 6.21
N ALA A 462 34.61 -3.51 6.61
CA ALA A 462 34.97 -3.92 7.98
C ALA A 462 36.52 -3.95 8.21
N ALA A 463 37.33 -3.79 7.16
CA ALA A 463 38.78 -3.61 7.28
C ALA A 463 39.17 -2.12 7.52
N GLY A 464 38.18 -1.18 7.49
CA GLY A 464 38.39 0.25 7.72
C GLY A 464 37.69 0.82 8.95
N ALA A 465 37.03 0.01 9.74
CA ALA A 465 36.50 0.48 11.03
C ALA A 465 37.69 0.72 11.97
N MET A 466 38.03 2.00 12.10
CA MET A 466 39.07 2.51 13.00
C MET A 466 38.77 1.97 14.40
N SER A 467 39.73 1.31 15.02
CA SER A 467 39.60 0.80 16.38
C SER A 467 39.33 1.99 17.33
N ASP A 468 38.59 1.76 18.44
CA ASP A 468 38.31 2.79 19.43
C ASP A 468 39.58 3.49 19.93
N ASP A 469 40.70 2.79 19.91
CA ASP A 469 42.03 3.32 20.24
C ASP A 469 42.60 4.25 19.15
N GLU A 470 42.33 3.98 17.89
CA GLU A 470 42.70 4.89 16.78
C GLU A 470 41.83 6.12 16.73
N ALA A 471 40.53 5.97 17.01
CA ALA A 471 39.61 7.09 17.14
C ALA A 471 40.01 8.01 18.31
N ARG A 472 40.39 7.46 19.45
CA ARG A 472 40.92 8.23 20.59
C ARG A 472 42.22 8.95 20.26
N ARG A 473 43.17 8.31 19.61
CA ARG A 473 44.43 8.93 19.18
C ARG A 473 44.25 10.03 18.16
N MET A 474 43.27 9.93 17.26
CA MET A 474 42.90 11.03 16.35
C MET A 474 42.24 12.19 17.08
N LEU A 475 41.36 11.91 18.08
CA LEU A 475 40.75 12.93 18.90
C LEU A 475 41.79 13.67 19.74
N GLU A 476 42.76 12.95 20.33
CA GLU A 476 43.88 13.55 21.09
C GLU A 476 44.82 14.40 20.21
N ARG A 477 44.99 14.03 18.94
CA ARG A 477 45.75 14.84 17.97
C ARG A 477 45.00 16.08 17.45
N ALA A 478 43.68 16.05 17.50
CA ALA A 478 42.82 17.15 17.02
C ALA A 478 42.54 18.20 18.13
N LEU A 479 42.79 17.87 19.39
CA LEU A 479 42.69 18.84 20.46
C LEU A 479 43.90 19.77 20.45
N PRO A 480 43.73 21.12 20.46
CA PRO A 480 44.86 22.04 20.62
C PRO A 480 45.52 21.75 21.95
N ALA A 481 46.88 21.73 21.91
CA ALA A 481 47.69 21.55 23.10
C ALA A 481 47.26 22.54 24.20
N PRO A 482 47.16 22.12 25.47
CA PRO A 482 46.87 23.04 26.55
C PRO A 482 47.93 24.15 26.55
N PRO A 483 47.57 25.42 26.82
CA PRO A 483 48.52 26.51 26.87
C PRO A 483 49.58 26.15 27.89
N GLY A 484 50.82 25.97 27.39
CA GLY A 484 51.98 25.67 28.23
C GLY A 484 52.20 26.80 29.24
N ASP A 485 52.37 26.41 30.49
CA ASP A 485 52.94 27.29 31.52
C ASP A 485 54.29 27.82 30.97
N ASP A 486 54.32 29.09 30.70
CA ASP A 486 55.55 29.81 30.35
C ASP A 486 56.26 30.17 31.69
N PRO A 487 57.38 29.49 32.06
CA PRO A 487 58.13 29.77 33.27
C PRO A 487 59.15 30.89 33.01
N GLY A 488 58.73 32.05 32.57
CA GLY A 488 59.67 33.08 32.15
C GLY A 488 59.18 34.53 32.30
N ARG A 489 58.64 34.89 33.48
CA ARG A 489 58.46 36.32 33.80
C ARG A 489 58.59 36.60 35.31
N ASP A 490 59.75 36.28 35.83
CA ASP A 490 60.24 36.93 37.06
C ASP A 490 61.64 37.50 36.75
N GLY A 491 61.74 38.81 36.84
CA GLY A 491 63.00 39.53 36.99
C GLY A 491 63.30 40.56 35.93
N LYS A 492 62.82 41.81 36.12
CA LYS A 492 63.68 43.03 36.20
C LYS A 492 62.80 44.30 36.08
N GLU A 493 62.95 45.08 37.17
CA GLU A 493 62.70 46.50 37.37
C GLU A 493 61.29 47.02 37.20
#